data_57b6dbe2c336cf720311c71ec1b249f7
#
_entry.id   57b6dbe2c336cf720311c71ec1b249f7
#
_cell.length_a   1.000
_cell.length_b   1.000
_cell.length_c   1.000
_cell.angle_alpha   90.00
_cell.angle_beta   90.00
_cell.angle_gamma   90.00
#
_symmetry.space_group_name_H-M   'P 1'
#
loop_
_entity.id
_entity.type
_entity.pdbx_description
1 polymer ?
#
loop_
_entity_poly.entity_id
_entity_poly.type
_entity_poly.pdbx_seq_one_letter_code
_entity_poly.pdbx_strand_id
1 'polypeptide(L)'
;MKLILITTIAAVVLVGCATIQSPEALSDISIRQAAWDGDIKAVKQHLAAGVDVDEMDLYGETSLHYAADKGHKEIVELLIANGADVNAKLIYGTTPLDSTDEKKIRDLLRKHGGKTGEELEAEGK
;
A
#
# COMPACT_ATOMS: atom_id res chain seq x y z
N MET A 1 37.38 24.92 -19.73
CA MET A 1 36.90 23.71 -20.09
C MET A 1 36.25 22.96 -19.00
N LYS A 2 36.99 22.60 -18.08
CA LYS A 2 36.43 21.80 -17.04
C LYS A 2 35.31 22.45 -16.38
N LEU A 3 35.34 23.70 -16.27
CA LEU A 3 34.32 24.39 -15.67
C LEU A 3 32.98 24.05 -16.22
N ILE A 4 32.94 23.89 -17.44
CA ILE A 4 31.74 23.60 -18.13
C ILE A 4 31.14 22.37 -17.62
N LEU A 5 31.96 21.43 -17.35
CA LEU A 5 31.44 20.19 -16.85
C LEU A 5 30.74 20.38 -15.56
N ILE A 6 31.26 21.24 -14.80
CA ILE A 6 30.68 21.47 -13.53
C ILE A 6 29.31 22.01 -13.67
N THR A 7 29.16 22.88 -14.60
CA THR A 7 27.86 23.44 -14.76
C THR A 7 26.87 22.37 -15.11
N THR A 8 27.33 21.42 -15.87
CA THR A 8 26.40 20.39 -16.18
C THR A 8 25.98 19.67 -14.95
N ILE A 9 26.83 19.55 -14.04
CA ILE A 9 26.47 18.89 -12.85
C ILE A 9 25.42 19.64 -12.12
N ALA A 10 25.59 20.92 -12.10
CA ALA A 10 24.59 21.72 -11.46
C ALA A 10 23.26 21.47 -12.12
N ALA A 11 23.30 21.35 -13.40
CA ALA A 11 22.09 21.09 -14.11
C ALA A 11 21.52 19.75 -13.70
N VAL A 12 22.39 18.86 -13.44
CA VAL A 12 21.95 17.56 -13.01
C VAL A 12 21.21 17.68 -11.72
N VAL A 13 21.70 18.49 -10.89
CA VAL A 13 21.03 18.70 -9.65
C VAL A 13 19.65 19.20 -9.92
N LEU A 14 19.56 20.08 -10.88
CA LEU A 14 18.26 20.56 -11.21
C LEU A 14 17.42 19.45 -11.76
N VAL A 15 18.06 18.60 -12.47
CA VAL A 15 17.38 17.46 -12.94
C VAL A 15 16.81 16.76 -11.77
N GLY A 16 17.54 16.77 -10.74
CA GLY A 16 17.00 16.23 -9.53
C GLY A 16 15.66 16.84 -9.25
N CYS A 17 15.36 17.94 -9.80
CA CYS A 17 14.07 18.51 -9.61
C CYS A 17 12.99 17.61 -10.14
N ALA A 18 13.27 16.95 -11.21
CA ALA A 18 12.28 16.06 -11.76
C ALA A 18 11.98 14.97 -10.77
N THR A 19 12.99 14.48 -10.12
CA THR A 19 12.75 13.46 -9.13
C THR A 19 12.12 14.04 -7.90
N ILE A 20 12.38 15.27 -7.63
CA ILE A 20 11.81 15.90 -6.48
C ILE A 20 10.31 16.01 -6.65
N GLN A 21 9.88 16.32 -7.82
CA GLN A 21 8.46 16.41 -8.07
C GLN A 21 7.75 15.10 -7.83
N SER A 22 8.40 14.01 -8.19
CA SER A 22 7.80 12.72 -7.97
C SER A 22 7.60 12.41 -6.50
N PRO A 23 8.59 12.62 -5.65
CA PRO A 23 8.39 12.41 -4.24
C PRO A 23 7.33 13.32 -3.64
N GLU A 24 7.23 14.52 -4.16
CA GLU A 24 6.21 15.43 -3.69
C GLU A 24 4.82 14.91 -4.02
N ALA A 25 4.67 14.41 -5.20
CA ALA A 25 3.40 13.84 -5.61
C ALA A 25 3.04 12.64 -4.76
N LEU A 26 4.05 11.88 -4.32
CA LEU A 26 3.79 10.76 -3.46
C LEU A 26 3.42 11.19 -2.04
N SER A 27 3.92 12.34 -1.62
CA SER A 27 3.62 12.78 -0.27
C SER A 27 2.22 13.35 -0.11
N ASP A 28 1.58 13.69 -1.21
CA ASP A 28 0.25 14.27 -1.16
C ASP A 28 -0.82 13.26 -0.80
N ILE A 29 -0.62 12.02 -1.16
CA ILE A 29 -1.56 10.96 -0.83
C ILE A 29 -0.80 9.79 -0.22
N SER A 30 -1.38 9.19 0.79
CA SER A 30 -0.76 8.03 1.41
C SER A 30 -1.00 6.77 0.59
N ILE A 31 -0.23 5.73 0.87
CA ILE A 31 -0.44 4.44 0.22
C ILE A 31 -1.86 3.93 0.51
N ARG A 32 -2.38 4.23 1.69
CA ARG A 32 -3.75 3.86 2.06
C ARG A 32 -4.78 4.58 1.19
N GLN A 33 -4.58 5.86 0.95
CA GLN A 33 -5.47 6.63 0.08
C GLN A 33 -5.40 6.12 -1.35
N ALA A 34 -4.21 5.80 -1.83
CA ALA A 34 -4.04 5.23 -3.16
C ALA A 34 -4.76 3.88 -3.29
N ALA A 35 -4.72 3.07 -2.23
CA ALA A 35 -5.42 1.79 -2.20
C ALA A 35 -6.94 1.97 -2.19
N TRP A 36 -7.42 2.98 -1.48
CA TRP A 36 -8.85 3.32 -1.46
C TRP A 36 -9.32 3.76 -2.84
N ASP A 37 -8.54 4.64 -3.48
CA ASP A 37 -8.91 5.20 -4.78
C ASP A 37 -8.75 4.22 -5.94
N GLY A 38 -8.04 3.13 -5.74
CA GLY A 38 -7.77 2.17 -6.80
C GLY A 38 -6.61 2.58 -7.69
N ASP A 39 -5.78 3.51 -7.23
CA ASP A 39 -4.62 3.97 -8.01
C ASP A 39 -3.44 3.02 -7.83
N ILE A 40 -3.44 1.97 -8.65
CA ILE A 40 -2.40 0.95 -8.60
C ILE A 40 -1.01 1.53 -8.90
N LYS A 41 -0.95 2.57 -9.71
CA LYS A 41 0.32 3.21 -10.04
C LYS A 41 0.92 3.89 -8.82
N ALA A 42 0.10 4.65 -8.10
CA ALA A 42 0.53 5.30 -6.88
C ALA A 42 0.93 4.27 -5.82
N VAL A 43 0.17 3.18 -5.68
CA VAL A 43 0.52 2.10 -4.75
C VAL A 43 1.90 1.53 -5.09
N LYS A 44 2.16 1.26 -6.38
CA LYS A 44 3.46 0.75 -6.82
C LYS A 44 4.59 1.72 -6.50
N GLN A 45 4.35 3.01 -6.68
CA GLN A 45 5.34 4.04 -6.41
C GLN A 45 5.66 4.10 -4.91
N HIS A 46 4.66 4.04 -4.07
CA HIS A 46 4.86 4.02 -2.62
C HIS A 46 5.66 2.80 -2.17
N LEU A 47 5.32 1.62 -2.70
CA LEU A 47 6.03 0.39 -2.38
C LEU A 47 7.48 0.44 -2.85
N ALA A 48 7.72 0.98 -4.05
CA ALA A 48 9.07 1.16 -4.57
C ALA A 48 9.88 2.16 -3.75
N ALA A 49 9.22 3.12 -3.13
CA ALA A 49 9.87 4.12 -2.28
C ALA A 49 10.16 3.58 -0.88
N GLY A 50 9.76 2.36 -0.57
CA GLY A 50 10.04 1.74 0.72
C GLY A 50 9.03 2.05 1.81
N VAL A 51 7.84 2.51 1.45
CA VAL A 51 6.79 2.76 2.43
C VAL A 51 6.35 1.43 3.04
N ASP A 52 6.09 1.42 4.33
CA ASP A 52 5.65 0.22 5.03
C ASP A 52 4.29 -0.22 4.47
N VAL A 53 4.25 -1.44 3.94
CA VAL A 53 3.02 -1.99 3.34
C VAL A 53 1.93 -2.17 4.39
N ASP A 54 2.29 -2.33 5.65
CA ASP A 54 1.35 -2.52 6.76
C ASP A 54 1.14 -1.26 7.59
N GLU A 55 1.47 -0.10 7.03
CA GLU A 55 1.21 1.16 7.71
C GLU A 55 -0.27 1.29 8.05
N MET A 56 -0.54 1.61 9.30
CA MET A 56 -1.91 1.70 9.81
C MET A 56 -2.33 3.13 10.12
N ASP A 57 -3.62 3.38 10.03
CA ASP A 57 -4.17 4.63 10.51
C ASP A 57 -4.56 4.50 12.00
N LEU A 58 -5.30 5.47 12.49
CA LEU A 58 -5.70 5.54 13.90
C LEU A 58 -6.64 4.38 14.31
N TYR A 59 -7.27 3.76 13.34
CA TYR A 59 -8.20 2.65 13.59
C TYR A 59 -7.57 1.29 13.35
N GLY A 60 -6.30 1.28 12.92
CA GLY A 60 -5.61 0.05 12.57
C GLY A 60 -5.85 -0.38 11.12
N GLU A 61 -6.48 0.49 10.30
CA GLU A 61 -6.71 0.14 8.91
C GLU A 61 -5.43 0.24 8.09
N THR A 62 -5.17 -0.80 7.33
CA THR A 62 -4.02 -0.87 6.41
C THR A 62 -4.51 -0.67 4.98
N SER A 63 -3.56 -0.48 4.06
CA SER A 63 -3.90 -0.39 2.64
C SER A 63 -4.65 -1.62 2.17
N LEU A 64 -4.36 -2.79 2.75
CA LEU A 64 -5.03 -4.03 2.38
C LEU A 64 -6.51 -4.02 2.76
N HIS A 65 -6.86 -3.46 3.92
CA HIS A 65 -8.26 -3.28 4.32
C HIS A 65 -8.99 -2.41 3.30
N TYR A 66 -8.40 -1.27 2.96
CA TYR A 66 -8.99 -0.33 2.02
C TYR A 66 -9.17 -0.94 0.62
N ALA A 67 -8.15 -1.63 0.12
CA ALA A 67 -8.23 -2.26 -1.19
C ALA A 67 -9.29 -3.37 -1.22
N ALA A 68 -9.40 -4.12 -0.13
CA ALA A 68 -10.39 -5.19 -0.02
C ALA A 68 -11.81 -4.62 0.04
N ASP A 69 -12.01 -3.59 0.86
CA ASP A 69 -13.32 -2.95 1.00
C ASP A 69 -13.79 -2.36 -0.33
N LYS A 70 -12.89 -1.74 -1.08
CA LYS A 70 -13.23 -1.09 -2.35
C LYS A 70 -13.23 -2.04 -3.55
N GLY A 71 -12.86 -3.28 -3.37
CA GLY A 71 -12.90 -4.26 -4.45
C GLY A 71 -11.75 -4.16 -5.44
N HIS A 72 -10.63 -3.59 -5.04
CA HIS A 72 -9.47 -3.43 -5.92
C HIS A 72 -8.57 -4.67 -5.88
N LYS A 73 -9.00 -5.73 -6.54
CA LYS A 73 -8.32 -7.03 -6.51
C LYS A 73 -6.84 -6.95 -6.87
N GLU A 74 -6.50 -6.20 -7.92
CA GLU A 74 -5.10 -6.10 -8.35
C GLU A 74 -4.21 -5.44 -7.29
N ILE A 75 -4.77 -4.48 -6.57
CA ILE A 75 -4.03 -3.84 -5.48
C ILE A 75 -3.88 -4.82 -4.32
N VAL A 76 -4.92 -5.59 -4.03
CA VAL A 76 -4.85 -6.64 -3.00
C VAL A 76 -3.71 -7.61 -3.33
N GLU A 77 -3.66 -8.08 -4.58
CA GLU A 77 -2.59 -8.98 -5.03
C GLU A 77 -1.21 -8.33 -4.87
N LEU A 78 -1.10 -7.08 -5.26
CA LEU A 78 0.15 -6.34 -5.18
C LEU A 78 0.63 -6.16 -3.74
N LEU A 79 -0.28 -5.79 -2.85
CA LEU A 79 0.06 -5.61 -1.43
C LEU A 79 0.51 -6.93 -0.80
N ILE A 80 -0.20 -8.01 -1.07
CA ILE A 80 0.16 -9.33 -0.56
C ILE A 80 1.54 -9.74 -1.09
N ALA A 81 1.80 -9.50 -2.38
CA ALA A 81 3.10 -9.82 -2.98
C ALA A 81 4.24 -9.03 -2.34
N ASN A 82 3.93 -7.89 -1.73
CA ASN A 82 4.91 -7.06 -1.03
C ASN A 82 4.90 -7.30 0.48
N GLY A 83 4.33 -8.39 0.93
CA GLY A 83 4.41 -8.81 2.31
C GLY A 83 3.33 -8.27 3.24
N ALA A 84 2.22 -7.76 2.70
CA ALA A 84 1.13 -7.28 3.55
C ALA A 84 0.59 -8.39 4.46
N ASP A 85 0.32 -8.03 5.70
CA ASP A 85 -0.28 -8.95 6.66
C ASP A 85 -1.76 -9.16 6.32
N VAL A 86 -2.09 -10.33 5.80
CA VAL A 86 -3.46 -10.66 5.40
C VAL A 86 -4.41 -10.76 6.58
N ASN A 87 -3.88 -10.85 7.80
CA ASN A 87 -4.65 -10.96 9.03
C ASN A 87 -4.51 -9.76 9.95
N ALA A 88 -4.10 -8.62 9.42
CA ALA A 88 -4.05 -7.38 10.19
C ALA A 88 -5.44 -7.08 10.75
N LYS A 89 -5.51 -6.66 12.00
CA LYS A 89 -6.80 -6.39 12.66
C LYS A 89 -6.94 -4.92 12.99
N LEU A 90 -8.12 -4.40 12.69
CA LEU A 90 -8.55 -3.11 13.18
C LEU A 90 -8.72 -3.17 14.68
N ILE A 91 -8.87 -2.02 15.30
CA ILE A 91 -9.10 -1.95 16.74
C ILE A 91 -10.36 -2.71 17.19
N TYR A 92 -11.27 -2.94 16.25
CA TYR A 92 -12.49 -3.71 16.53
C TYR A 92 -12.39 -5.18 16.11
N GLY A 93 -11.19 -5.62 15.73
CA GLY A 93 -10.95 -7.02 15.38
C GLY A 93 -11.23 -7.40 13.93
N THR A 94 -11.64 -6.45 13.10
CA THR A 94 -11.94 -6.70 11.69
C THR A 94 -10.68 -6.93 10.89
N THR A 95 -10.68 -7.94 10.03
CA THR A 95 -9.56 -8.26 9.15
C THR A 95 -9.89 -7.84 7.70
N PRO A 96 -8.92 -7.84 6.79
CA PRO A 96 -9.21 -7.57 5.38
C PRO A 96 -10.26 -8.52 4.80
N LEU A 97 -10.31 -9.76 5.27
CA LEU A 97 -11.31 -10.72 4.82
C LEU A 97 -12.72 -10.31 5.26
N ASP A 98 -12.84 -9.72 6.45
CA ASP A 98 -14.11 -9.20 6.93
C ASP A 98 -14.52 -7.92 6.23
N SER A 99 -13.57 -7.22 5.63
CA SER A 99 -13.81 -5.92 5.00
C SER A 99 -14.40 -6.02 3.59
N THR A 100 -14.50 -7.21 3.03
CA THR A 100 -14.98 -7.36 1.65
C THR A 100 -16.04 -8.43 1.51
N ASP A 101 -17.01 -8.13 0.65
CA ASP A 101 -18.04 -9.12 0.26
C ASP A 101 -17.71 -9.73 -1.11
N GLU A 102 -16.68 -9.23 -1.81
CA GLU A 102 -16.34 -9.74 -3.11
C GLU A 102 -15.70 -11.11 -3.04
N LYS A 103 -16.39 -12.08 -3.64
CA LYS A 103 -15.94 -13.46 -3.63
C LYS A 103 -14.49 -13.62 -4.12
N LYS A 104 -14.16 -12.94 -5.20
CA LYS A 104 -12.80 -13.07 -5.79
C LYS A 104 -11.71 -12.62 -4.82
N ILE A 105 -11.98 -11.54 -4.10
CA ILE A 105 -11.02 -11.02 -3.12
C ILE A 105 -11.00 -11.91 -1.90
N ARG A 106 -12.16 -12.40 -1.45
CA ARG A 106 -12.23 -13.33 -0.33
C ARG A 106 -11.43 -14.61 -0.64
N ASP A 107 -11.62 -15.15 -1.84
CA ASP A 107 -10.88 -16.36 -2.24
C ASP A 107 -9.38 -16.10 -2.30
N LEU A 108 -8.98 -14.93 -2.79
CA LEU A 108 -7.59 -14.53 -2.85
C LEU A 108 -6.99 -14.41 -1.44
N LEU A 109 -7.67 -13.74 -0.54
CA LEU A 109 -7.22 -13.60 0.84
C LEU A 109 -7.13 -14.96 1.52
N ARG A 110 -8.13 -15.82 1.35
CA ARG A 110 -8.12 -17.18 1.89
C ARG A 110 -6.94 -17.99 1.38
N LYS A 111 -6.64 -17.86 0.10
CA LYS A 111 -5.51 -18.55 -0.52
C LYS A 111 -4.18 -18.19 0.16
N HIS A 112 -4.09 -16.97 0.66
CA HIS A 112 -2.90 -16.49 1.35
C HIS A 112 -3.00 -16.57 2.88
N GLY A 113 -3.94 -17.36 3.38
CA GLY A 113 -4.07 -17.59 4.82
C GLY A 113 -4.94 -16.58 5.55
N GLY A 114 -5.71 -15.79 4.81
CA GLY A 114 -6.62 -14.82 5.41
C GLY A 114 -7.72 -15.48 6.21
N LYS A 115 -8.00 -14.90 7.37
CA LYS A 115 -9.03 -15.37 8.31
C LYS A 115 -9.89 -14.20 8.74
N THR A 116 -11.08 -14.51 9.23
CA THR A 116 -11.93 -13.49 9.84
C THR A 116 -11.42 -13.16 11.23
N GLY A 117 -11.83 -12.02 11.76
CA GLY A 117 -11.50 -11.66 13.13
C GLY A 117 -11.99 -12.72 14.11
N GLU A 118 -13.18 -13.24 13.88
CA GLU A 118 -13.76 -14.29 14.72
C GLU A 118 -12.90 -15.55 14.72
N GLU A 119 -12.43 -15.97 13.54
CA GLU A 119 -11.57 -17.14 13.42
C GLU A 119 -10.24 -16.95 14.17
N LEU A 120 -9.68 -15.75 14.08
CA LEU A 120 -8.43 -15.44 14.78
C LEU A 120 -8.63 -15.44 16.29
N GLU A 121 -9.74 -14.91 16.76
CA GLU A 121 -10.06 -14.92 18.18
C GLU A 121 -10.23 -16.35 18.69
N ALA A 122 -10.88 -17.20 17.92
CA ALA A 122 -11.04 -18.60 18.28
C ALA A 122 -9.70 -19.33 18.39
N GLU A 123 -8.68 -18.85 17.67
CA GLU A 123 -7.34 -19.42 17.74
C GLU A 123 -6.50 -18.78 18.86
N GLY A 124 -7.05 -17.80 19.58
CA GLY A 124 -6.35 -17.14 20.66
C GLY A 124 -5.40 -16.03 20.17
N LYS A 125 -5.70 -15.44 19.05
CA LYS A 125 -4.85 -14.40 18.45
C LYS A 125 -5.48 -13.01 18.42
#